data_da7647039662a73ec7cd3779699ba5c6
#
_entry.id   da7647039662a73ec7cd3779699ba5c6
#
_cell.length_a   1.000
_cell.length_b   1.000
_cell.length_c   1.000
_cell.angle_alpha   90.00
_cell.angle_beta   90.00
_cell.angle_gamma   90.00
#
_symmetry.space_group_name_H-M   'P 1'
#
loop_
_entity.id
_entity.type
_entity.pdbx_description
1 polymer ?
#
loop_
_entity_poly.entity_id
_entity_poly.type
_entity_poly.pdbx_seq_one_letter_code
_entity_poly.pdbx_strand_id
1 'polypeptide(L)'
;SSINRCYYCLVSHGAEVRAQSGDPELGEILAMNYRAAELSPRHRAMLDFAAKLTEAAHQIEEADRQVLRDAGFSDGDIWDISAVASFFNMTNRMASAVDMMPNKEYHGQAR
;
A
#
# COMPACT_ATOMS: atom_id res chain seq x y z
N SER A 1 4.66 1.66 -0.40
CA SER A 1 5.58 2.28 -1.37
C SER A 1 5.69 3.79 -1.18
N SER A 2 4.57 4.52 -1.08
CA SER A 2 4.58 5.98 -0.95
C SER A 2 5.24 6.45 0.35
N ILE A 3 4.93 5.81 1.47
CA ILE A 3 5.52 6.12 2.78
C ILE A 3 7.04 5.93 2.74
N ASN A 4 7.50 4.86 2.11
CA ASN A 4 8.92 4.56 1.96
C ASN A 4 9.59 5.34 0.82
N ARG A 5 8.83 6.14 0.08
CA ARG A 5 9.33 7.00 -1.02
C ARG A 5 10.14 6.24 -2.06
N CYS A 6 9.70 5.02 -2.41
CA CYS A 6 10.33 4.22 -3.43
C CYS A 6 9.77 4.59 -4.81
N TYR A 7 10.59 5.26 -5.64
CA TYR A 7 10.15 5.72 -6.97
C TYR A 7 9.81 4.56 -7.90
N TYR A 8 10.67 3.54 -7.98
CA TYR A 8 10.36 2.33 -8.75
C TYR A 8 9.03 1.74 -8.34
N CYS A 9 8.84 1.56 -7.04
CA CYS A 9 7.67 0.92 -6.48
C CYS A 9 6.40 1.75 -6.70
N LEU A 10 6.52 3.08 -6.58
CA LEU A 10 5.42 4.00 -6.85
C LEU A 10 4.91 3.83 -8.29
N VAL A 11 5.82 3.84 -9.25
CA VAL A 11 5.48 3.78 -10.68
C VAL A 11 4.94 2.40 -11.05
N SER A 12 5.61 1.32 -10.65
CA SER A 12 5.19 -0.05 -10.97
C SER A 12 3.86 -0.43 -10.32
N HIS A 13 3.69 -0.14 -9.02
CA HIS A 13 2.46 -0.44 -8.31
C HIS A 13 1.33 0.50 -8.72
N GLY A 14 1.64 1.75 -9.05
CA GLY A 14 0.66 2.68 -9.62
C GLY A 14 0.07 2.17 -10.93
N ALA A 15 0.91 1.60 -11.80
CA ALA A 15 0.46 0.94 -13.04
C ALA A 15 -0.49 -0.22 -12.74
N GLU A 16 -0.16 -1.04 -11.74
CA GLU A 16 -1.02 -2.16 -11.33
C GLU A 16 -2.35 -1.69 -10.75
N VAL A 17 -2.34 -0.66 -9.90
CA VAL A 17 -3.57 -0.08 -9.37
C VAL A 17 -4.48 0.42 -10.49
N ARG A 18 -3.93 1.10 -11.49
CA ARG A 18 -4.71 1.53 -12.66
C ARG A 18 -5.30 0.35 -13.43
N ALA A 19 -4.50 -0.68 -13.65
CA ALA A 19 -4.95 -1.87 -14.37
C ALA A 19 -6.08 -2.61 -13.65
N GLN A 20 -5.99 -2.72 -12.32
CA GLN A 20 -6.95 -3.43 -11.49
C GLN A 20 -8.23 -2.62 -11.25
N SER A 21 -8.11 -1.32 -11.01
CA SER A 21 -9.25 -0.46 -10.67
C SER A 21 -9.98 0.11 -11.88
N GLY A 22 -9.30 0.24 -13.01
CA GLY A 22 -9.82 0.97 -14.17
C GLY A 22 -9.87 2.48 -13.96
N ASP A 23 -9.33 2.98 -12.85
CA ASP A 23 -9.30 4.40 -12.50
C ASP A 23 -7.87 4.93 -12.59
N PRO A 24 -7.57 5.82 -13.56
CA PRO A 24 -6.22 6.34 -13.74
C PRO A 24 -5.76 7.28 -12.62
N GLU A 25 -6.69 7.83 -11.84
CA GLU A 25 -6.38 8.80 -10.78
C GLU A 25 -6.17 8.13 -9.42
N LEU A 26 -6.77 6.98 -9.18
CA LEU A 26 -6.74 6.32 -7.87
C LEU A 26 -5.30 6.09 -7.38
N GLY A 27 -4.43 5.59 -8.24
CA GLY A 27 -3.04 5.33 -7.89
C GLY A 27 -2.29 6.58 -7.44
N GLU A 28 -2.58 7.72 -8.08
CA GLU A 28 -1.96 9.00 -7.74
C GLU A 28 -2.45 9.51 -6.37
N ILE A 29 -3.75 9.40 -6.11
CA ILE A 29 -4.33 9.77 -4.81
C ILE A 29 -3.75 8.90 -3.70
N LEU A 30 -3.72 7.58 -3.91
CA LEU A 30 -3.18 6.63 -2.92
C LEU A 30 -1.70 6.90 -2.63
N ALA A 31 -0.94 7.25 -3.65
CA ALA A 31 0.48 7.54 -3.51
C ALA A 31 0.75 8.83 -2.74
N MET A 32 -0.02 9.86 -3.02
CA MET A 32 0.17 11.16 -2.38
C MET A 32 -0.42 11.20 -0.97
N ASN A 33 -1.67 10.79 -0.83
CA ASN A 33 -2.37 10.76 0.44
C ASN A 33 -3.60 9.84 0.32
N TYR A 34 -3.45 8.57 0.72
CA TYR A 34 -4.54 7.60 0.60
C TYR A 34 -5.81 8.03 1.36
N ARG A 35 -5.67 8.89 2.37
CA ARG A 35 -6.81 9.41 3.14
C ARG A 35 -7.72 10.32 2.32
N ALA A 36 -7.23 10.84 1.20
CA ALA A 36 -8.02 11.65 0.26
C ALA A 36 -8.85 10.80 -0.71
N ALA A 37 -8.56 9.51 -0.84
CA ALA A 37 -9.30 8.62 -1.72
C ALA A 37 -10.68 8.26 -1.14
N GLU A 38 -11.67 8.10 -2.02
CA GLU A 38 -12.95 7.52 -1.66
C GLU A 38 -12.80 6.01 -1.55
N LEU A 39 -12.70 5.52 -0.33
CA LEU A 39 -12.48 4.11 -0.04
C LEU A 39 -13.63 3.57 0.81
N SER A 40 -13.95 2.28 0.64
CA SER A 40 -14.84 1.59 1.57
C SER A 40 -14.26 1.65 2.99
N PRO A 41 -15.09 1.59 4.04
CA PRO A 41 -14.59 1.51 5.42
C PRO A 41 -13.59 0.37 5.62
N ARG A 42 -13.82 -0.75 4.94
CA ARG A 42 -12.94 -1.92 4.96
C ARG A 42 -11.56 -1.61 4.39
N HIS A 43 -11.49 -1.04 3.18
CA HIS A 43 -10.22 -0.68 2.56
C HIS A 43 -9.49 0.41 3.33
N ARG A 44 -10.24 1.38 3.88
CA ARG A 44 -9.65 2.42 4.71
C ARG A 44 -8.99 1.86 5.97
N ALA A 45 -9.66 0.95 6.67
CA ALA A 45 -9.11 0.29 7.84
C ALA A 45 -7.85 -0.50 7.51
N MET A 46 -7.85 -1.21 6.38
CA MET A 46 -6.69 -1.96 5.89
C MET A 46 -5.49 -1.05 5.63
N LEU A 47 -5.71 0.06 4.95
CA LEU A 47 -4.64 1.00 4.62
C LEU A 47 -4.13 1.75 5.86
N ASP A 48 -5.01 2.10 6.80
CA ASP A 48 -4.59 2.70 8.08
C ASP A 48 -3.68 1.75 8.86
N PHE A 49 -4.03 0.46 8.90
CA PHE A 49 -3.20 -0.56 9.55
C PHE A 49 -1.84 -0.71 8.83
N ALA A 50 -1.85 -0.82 7.50
CA ALA A 50 -0.62 -0.95 6.72
C ALA A 50 0.30 0.27 6.87
N ALA A 51 -0.27 1.48 6.93
CA ALA A 51 0.48 2.71 7.16
C ALA A 51 1.15 2.70 8.54
N LYS A 52 0.40 2.36 9.59
CA LYS A 52 0.95 2.27 10.95
C LYS A 52 2.02 1.19 11.05
N LEU A 53 1.80 0.02 10.45
CA LEU A 53 2.79 -1.05 10.40
C LEU A 53 4.09 -0.59 9.74
N THR A 54 3.98 0.21 8.70
CA THR A 54 5.14 0.73 7.96
C THR A 54 5.90 1.79 8.76
N GLU A 55 5.19 2.72 9.40
CA GLU A 55 5.79 3.86 10.09
C GLU A 55 6.21 3.54 11.52
N ALA A 56 5.44 2.70 12.22
CA ALA A 56 5.58 2.49 13.65
C ALA A 56 5.13 1.08 14.05
N ALA A 57 5.76 0.06 13.48
CA ALA A 57 5.42 -1.35 13.73
C ALA A 57 5.41 -1.69 15.24
N HIS A 58 6.31 -1.08 16.00
CA HIS A 58 6.43 -1.29 17.45
C HIS A 58 5.24 -0.74 18.25
N GLN A 59 4.38 0.07 17.64
CA GLN A 59 3.18 0.64 18.27
C GLN A 59 1.90 -0.11 17.90
N ILE A 60 1.97 -1.15 17.07
CA ILE A 60 0.82 -1.99 16.73
C ILE A 60 0.38 -2.74 17.99
N GLU A 61 -0.90 -2.67 18.31
CA GLU A 61 -1.47 -3.31 19.50
C GLU A 61 -2.83 -3.97 19.17
N GLU A 62 -3.43 -4.62 20.16
CA GLU A 62 -4.67 -5.37 19.96
C GLU A 62 -5.81 -4.48 19.45
N ALA A 63 -5.87 -3.21 19.89
CA ALA A 63 -6.89 -2.28 19.41
C ALA A 63 -6.81 -2.07 17.88
N ASP A 64 -5.60 -2.05 17.31
CA ASP A 64 -5.42 -1.94 15.86
C ASP A 64 -5.94 -3.16 15.13
N ARG A 65 -5.67 -4.36 15.64
CA ARG A 65 -6.19 -5.62 15.09
C ARG A 65 -7.70 -5.70 15.19
N GLN A 66 -8.27 -5.22 16.29
CA GLN A 66 -9.72 -5.25 16.50
C GLN A 66 -10.45 -4.36 15.49
N VAL A 67 -9.89 -3.21 15.13
CA VAL A 67 -10.44 -2.35 14.06
C VAL A 67 -10.58 -3.14 12.74
N LEU A 68 -9.59 -3.96 12.40
CA LEU A 68 -9.65 -4.80 11.20
C LEU A 68 -10.73 -5.88 11.32
N ARG A 69 -10.85 -6.53 12.47
CA ARG A 69 -11.91 -7.53 12.70
C ARG A 69 -13.29 -6.90 12.59
N ASP A 70 -13.48 -5.72 13.16
CA ASP A 70 -14.74 -4.97 13.08
C ASP A 70 -15.08 -4.56 11.64
N ALA A 71 -14.07 -4.37 10.81
CA ALA A 71 -14.24 -4.10 9.38
C ALA A 71 -14.48 -5.37 8.54
N GLY A 72 -14.50 -6.56 9.17
CA GLY A 72 -14.82 -7.82 8.52
C GLY A 72 -13.62 -8.68 8.11
N PHE A 73 -12.41 -8.33 8.55
CA PHE A 73 -11.23 -9.16 8.30
C PHE A 73 -11.07 -10.24 9.38
N SER A 74 -10.73 -11.45 8.94
CA SER A 74 -10.34 -12.54 9.83
C SER A 74 -8.91 -12.37 10.33
N ASP A 75 -8.50 -13.18 11.31
CA ASP A 75 -7.11 -13.21 11.76
C ASP A 75 -6.15 -13.65 10.65
N GLY A 76 -6.59 -14.58 9.80
CA GLY A 76 -5.85 -14.96 8.59
C GLY A 76 -5.68 -13.79 7.62
N ASP A 77 -6.71 -12.99 7.42
CA ASP A 77 -6.63 -11.78 6.61
C ASP A 77 -5.65 -10.76 7.19
N ILE A 78 -5.65 -10.59 8.51
CA ILE A 78 -4.70 -9.69 9.20
C ILE A 78 -3.27 -10.16 8.97
N TRP A 79 -3.04 -11.47 9.04
CA TRP A 79 -1.75 -12.06 8.71
C TRP A 79 -1.33 -11.72 7.27
N ASP A 80 -2.23 -11.90 6.31
CA ASP A 80 -1.96 -11.63 4.90
C ASP A 80 -1.69 -10.15 4.63
N ILE A 81 -2.49 -9.24 5.20
CA ILE A 81 -2.26 -7.78 5.12
C ILE A 81 -0.87 -7.45 5.66
N SER A 82 -0.52 -8.00 6.81
CA SER A 82 0.78 -7.77 7.45
C SER A 82 1.93 -8.32 6.61
N ALA A 83 1.76 -9.52 6.05
CA ALA A 83 2.77 -10.14 5.21
C ALA A 83 3.02 -9.34 3.92
N VAL A 84 1.96 -8.90 3.25
CA VAL A 84 2.08 -8.09 2.02
C VAL A 84 2.73 -6.74 2.32
N ALA A 85 2.28 -6.03 3.36
CA ALA A 85 2.87 -4.75 3.74
C ALA A 85 4.34 -4.90 4.10
N SER A 86 4.70 -5.92 4.87
CA SER A 86 6.09 -6.19 5.27
C SER A 86 6.97 -6.57 4.09
N PHE A 87 6.45 -7.38 3.18
CA PHE A 87 7.14 -7.74 1.94
C PHE A 87 7.45 -6.50 1.10
N PHE A 88 6.48 -5.63 0.91
CA PHE A 88 6.71 -4.40 0.15
C PHE A 88 7.61 -3.42 0.89
N ASN A 89 7.59 -3.38 2.22
CA ASN A 89 8.59 -2.63 2.98
C ASN A 89 10.00 -3.11 2.68
N MET A 90 10.20 -4.41 2.58
CA MET A 90 11.48 -5.00 2.19
C MET A 90 11.85 -4.61 0.75
N THR A 91 10.96 -4.85 -0.22
CA THR A 91 11.26 -4.61 -1.63
C THR A 91 11.43 -3.13 -1.95
N ASN A 92 10.69 -2.23 -1.27
CA ASN A 92 10.88 -0.79 -1.40
C ASN A 92 12.30 -0.38 -1.03
N ARG A 93 12.81 -0.92 0.08
CA ARG A 93 14.17 -0.61 0.55
C ARG A 93 15.23 -1.20 -0.37
N MET A 94 15.03 -2.42 -0.84
CA MET A 94 15.96 -3.05 -1.79
C MET A 94 16.03 -2.28 -3.11
N ALA A 95 14.90 -1.88 -3.67
CA ALA A 95 14.86 -1.09 -4.90
C ALA A 95 15.59 0.25 -4.75
N SER A 96 15.39 0.95 -3.64
CA SER A 96 16.07 2.21 -3.35
C SER A 96 17.57 2.00 -3.13
N ALA A 97 17.94 0.92 -2.43
CA ALA A 97 19.34 0.64 -2.11
C ALA A 97 20.19 0.37 -3.37
N VAL A 98 19.62 -0.22 -4.40
CA VAL A 98 20.33 -0.57 -5.64
C VAL A 98 20.01 0.38 -6.80
N ASP A 99 19.35 1.50 -6.51
CA ASP A 99 18.97 2.53 -7.51
C ASP A 99 18.16 1.95 -8.68
N MET A 100 17.20 1.09 -8.36
CA MET A 100 16.33 0.48 -9.37
C MET A 100 15.39 1.53 -9.95
N MET A 101 15.38 1.65 -11.28
CA MET A 101 14.53 2.59 -12.00
C MET A 101 13.38 1.85 -12.69
N PRO A 102 12.17 2.44 -12.72
CA PRO A 102 11.03 1.81 -13.35
C PRO A 102 11.18 1.75 -14.87
N ASN A 103 10.61 0.71 -15.48
CA ASN A 103 10.50 0.64 -16.91
C ASN A 103 9.60 1.78 -17.42
N LYS A 104 9.98 2.37 -18.54
CA LYS A 104 9.25 3.53 -19.09
C LYS A 104 7.78 3.21 -19.40
N GLU A 105 7.51 1.98 -19.79
CA GLU A 105 6.17 1.50 -20.12
C GLU A 105 5.19 1.61 -18.95
N TYR A 106 5.70 1.47 -17.72
CA TYR A 106 4.85 1.53 -16.51
C TYR A 106 4.16 2.89 -16.36
N HIS A 107 4.79 3.96 -16.83
CA HIS A 107 4.21 5.31 -16.72
C HIS A 107 2.93 5.45 -17.54
N GLY A 108 2.84 4.77 -18.69
CA GLY A 108 1.68 4.83 -19.58
C GLY A 108 0.71 3.67 -19.43
N GLN A 109 1.06 2.65 -18.65
CA GLN A 109 0.26 1.43 -18.54
C GLN A 109 -1.11 1.70 -17.91
N ALA A 110 -2.17 1.26 -18.60
CA ALA A 110 -3.56 1.38 -18.17
C ALA A 110 -4.02 2.84 -17.87
N ARG A 111 -3.44 3.79 -18.57
CA ARG A 111 -3.90 5.18 -18.50
C ARG A 111 -5.04 5.49 -19.47
#